data_69f8e5011c7b4ade7ff14a3e2aa6dac8
#
_entry.id   69f8e5011c7b4ade7ff14a3e2aa6dac8
#
_cell.length_a   1.000
_cell.length_b   1.000
_cell.length_c   1.000
_cell.angle_alpha   90.00
_cell.angle_beta   90.00
_cell.angle_gamma   90.00
#
_symmetry.space_group_name_H-M   'P 1'
#
loop_
_entity.id
_entity.type
_entity.pdbx_description
1 polymer ?
#
loop_
_entity_poly.entity_id
_entity_poly.type
_entity_poly.pdbx_seq_one_letter_code
_entity_poly.pdbx_strand_id
1 'polypeptide(L)'
;MNMLHDSWWISTIDHRVSTALVFFLLLMTMGNGHKKPYFPLRILVSFIALCAVSWLTRYWIDLCLTTTVAQGIGYSLHLLVMSLLYWGAYSFCYHTTLSESCYMGLLALTIFKLAWNTFKVFAAAFGMTGIASVWSRYSVSGALVSYLVYIAVCAAASLLYKRLIHSNPPLNEASRIVRASVAVFLLFQIVLEYCGHVFTSAPDSSFMFYLCALLYTATNYIILITIADLARYRQDNEEMQKFIANKMQYYQMSRDGITSLQIKCHDLKHQIATIRSKAGKESFDKYIDRLEDSIIEYGTVVECGNETINIVLTEKNILCSTCGVKFSYLIDGSIFGFMSEMELFSLFGNALDNALESCNKVTAPEKRVISLKANAMNGMVVLHVENSYEAPLNMVDDMPVTTKAGTGHGFGLRSIQAIAEKYDGIATVVAENGIFKLTVVLHPPEGSGASRVSTQNQ
;
A
#
# COMPACT_ATOMS: atom_id res chain seq x y z
N MET A 1 -1.65 45.50 41.83
CA MET A 1 -2.23 45.59 40.47
C MET A 1 -1.22 45.13 39.38
N ASN A 2 0.07 45.40 39.55
CA ASN A 2 1.11 45.03 38.54
C ASN A 2 1.41 43.51 38.50
N MET A 3 1.34 42.75 39.59
CA MET A 3 1.61 41.30 39.56
C MET A 3 0.54 40.48 38.80
N LEU A 4 -0.71 40.91 38.74
CA LEU A 4 -1.77 40.26 38.00
C LEU A 4 -1.63 40.49 36.49
N HIS A 5 -1.01 41.58 36.06
CA HIS A 5 -0.82 41.94 34.68
C HIS A 5 0.32 41.07 34.04
N ASP A 6 1.42 40.86 34.78
CA ASP A 6 2.56 40.07 34.28
C ASP A 6 2.23 38.57 34.18
N SER A 7 1.43 38.05 35.10
CA SER A 7 1.00 36.68 35.09
C SER A 7 0.04 36.33 33.93
N TRP A 8 -0.77 37.30 33.51
CA TRP A 8 -1.71 37.10 32.41
C TRP A 8 -0.97 36.93 31.05
N TRP A 9 0.10 37.68 30.80
CA TRP A 9 0.91 37.55 29.60
C TRP A 9 1.58 36.18 29.49
N ILE A 10 2.16 35.67 30.57
CA ILE A 10 2.82 34.36 30.62
C ILE A 10 1.82 33.23 30.31
N SER A 11 0.63 33.22 30.93
CA SER A 11 -0.37 32.19 30.71
C SER A 11 -0.97 32.21 29.31
N THR A 12 -1.08 33.39 28.72
CA THR A 12 -1.60 33.55 27.36
C THR A 12 -0.58 33.18 26.30
N ILE A 13 0.70 33.41 26.54
CA ILE A 13 1.79 32.98 25.62
C ILE A 13 1.93 31.47 25.66
N ASP A 14 1.90 30.85 26.84
CA ASP A 14 2.16 29.41 27.02
C ASP A 14 1.23 28.52 26.18
N HIS A 15 -0.07 28.67 26.31
CA HIS A 15 -1.03 27.80 25.60
C HIS A 15 -1.09 28.04 24.09
N ARG A 16 -0.77 29.23 23.64
CA ARG A 16 -0.82 29.64 22.23
C ARG A 16 0.40 29.20 21.46
N VAL A 17 1.56 29.33 22.08
CA VAL A 17 2.82 28.85 21.49
C VAL A 17 2.84 27.34 21.48
N SER A 18 2.35 26.65 22.52
CA SER A 18 2.27 25.19 22.53
C SER A 18 1.38 24.64 21.41
N THR A 19 0.22 25.25 21.16
CA THR A 19 -0.69 24.84 20.08
C THR A 19 -0.04 25.00 18.72
N ALA A 20 0.58 26.15 18.46
CA ALA A 20 1.24 26.42 17.19
C ALA A 20 2.51 25.59 16.99
N LEU A 21 3.28 25.33 18.06
CA LEU A 21 4.47 24.48 18.02
C LEU A 21 4.12 23.03 17.68
N VAL A 22 3.09 22.47 18.31
CA VAL A 22 2.59 21.12 18.01
C VAL A 22 2.15 21.02 16.57
N PHE A 23 1.41 22.00 16.09
CA PHE A 23 0.97 22.01 14.70
C PHE A 23 2.14 22.12 13.71
N PHE A 24 3.13 22.96 14.03
CA PHE A 24 4.37 23.06 13.24
C PHE A 24 5.11 21.72 13.17
N LEU A 25 5.29 21.06 14.31
CA LEU A 25 5.92 19.74 14.38
C LEU A 25 5.13 18.69 13.58
N LEU A 26 3.80 18.69 13.67
CA LEU A 26 2.96 17.77 12.91
C LEU A 26 3.00 18.04 11.41
N LEU A 27 2.99 19.30 10.98
CA LEU A 27 3.18 19.67 9.56
C LEU A 27 4.52 19.17 9.02
N MET A 28 5.58 19.30 9.81
CA MET A 28 6.92 18.88 9.38
C MET A 28 7.09 17.36 9.39
N THR A 29 6.46 16.67 10.35
CA THR A 29 6.68 15.24 10.56
C THR A 29 5.71 14.35 9.81
N MET A 30 4.44 14.74 9.64
CA MET A 30 3.38 13.90 9.09
C MET A 30 3.08 14.16 7.61
N GLY A 31 3.57 15.26 7.04
CA GLY A 31 3.31 15.58 5.64
C GLY A 31 4.19 14.78 4.69
N ASN A 32 3.67 13.67 4.16
CA ASN A 32 4.31 12.88 3.09
C ASN A 32 3.87 13.32 1.67
N GLY A 33 3.01 14.35 1.56
CA GLY A 33 2.52 14.89 0.30
C GLY A 33 3.56 15.70 -0.48
N HIS A 34 3.31 15.90 -1.78
CA HIS A 34 4.13 16.80 -2.60
C HIS A 34 4.05 18.22 -2.03
N LYS A 35 5.18 18.74 -1.57
CA LYS A 35 5.32 20.09 -1.01
C LYS A 35 5.08 21.13 -2.09
N LYS A 36 4.29 22.16 -1.78
CA LYS A 36 4.12 23.30 -2.68
C LYS A 36 5.39 24.17 -2.73
N PRO A 37 5.62 24.92 -3.83
CA PRO A 37 6.75 25.83 -3.93
C PRO A 37 6.75 26.83 -2.75
N TYR A 38 7.94 27.24 -2.33
CA TYR A 38 8.14 28.10 -1.15
C TYR A 38 7.63 27.50 0.17
N PHE A 39 7.73 26.19 0.34
CA PHE A 39 7.25 25.45 1.51
C PHE A 39 7.69 26.03 2.87
N PRO A 40 8.99 26.41 3.10
CA PRO A 40 9.41 27.01 4.38
C PRO A 40 8.68 28.31 4.69
N LEU A 41 8.46 29.16 3.68
CA LEU A 41 7.74 30.41 3.86
C LEU A 41 6.26 30.16 4.19
N ARG A 42 5.64 29.20 3.52
CA ARG A 42 4.22 28.83 3.76
C ARG A 42 4.01 28.29 5.16
N ILE A 43 4.92 27.45 5.67
CA ILE A 43 4.89 26.97 7.05
C ILE A 43 5.03 28.13 8.03
N LEU A 44 5.98 29.05 7.81
CA LEU A 44 6.19 30.19 8.69
C LEU A 44 4.95 31.08 8.73
N VAL A 45 4.35 31.38 7.58
CA VAL A 45 3.09 32.16 7.49
C VAL A 45 1.97 31.46 8.23
N SER A 46 1.81 30.13 8.04
CA SER A 46 0.80 29.34 8.74
C SER A 46 1.00 29.35 10.26
N PHE A 47 2.25 29.24 10.72
CA PHE A 47 2.60 29.30 12.14
C PHE A 47 2.22 30.66 12.75
N ILE A 48 2.61 31.75 12.10
CA ILE A 48 2.28 33.11 12.55
C ILE A 48 0.77 33.33 12.57
N ALA A 49 0.05 32.89 11.52
CA ALA A 49 -1.41 33.02 11.45
C ALA A 49 -2.11 32.25 12.58
N LEU A 50 -1.69 31.01 12.86
CA LEU A 50 -2.22 30.19 13.95
C LEU A 50 -1.98 30.84 15.32
N CYS A 51 -0.77 31.37 15.56
CA CYS A 51 -0.47 32.08 16.79
C CYS A 51 -1.33 33.33 16.94
N ALA A 52 -1.42 34.14 15.89
CA ALA A 52 -2.16 35.40 15.91
C ALA A 52 -3.67 35.20 16.15
N VAL A 53 -4.29 34.24 15.43
CA VAL A 53 -5.73 33.96 15.55
C VAL A 53 -6.02 33.30 16.90
N SER A 54 -5.17 32.38 17.38
CA SER A 54 -5.33 31.79 18.72
C SER A 54 -5.23 32.85 19.80
N TRP A 55 -4.31 33.80 19.67
CA TRP A 55 -4.17 34.91 20.60
C TRP A 55 -5.39 35.83 20.57
N LEU A 56 -5.84 36.24 19.41
CA LEU A 56 -6.94 37.19 19.23
C LEU A 56 -8.26 36.62 19.76
N THR A 57 -8.57 35.38 19.39
CA THR A 57 -9.84 34.73 19.77
C THR A 57 -9.91 34.50 21.30
N ARG A 58 -8.83 34.06 21.94
CA ARG A 58 -8.81 33.91 23.39
C ARG A 58 -8.86 35.25 24.13
N TYR A 59 -8.14 36.25 23.63
CA TYR A 59 -8.23 37.60 24.21
C TYR A 59 -9.67 38.11 24.22
N TRP A 60 -10.41 37.93 23.12
CA TRP A 60 -11.81 38.31 23.05
C TRP A 60 -12.71 37.50 23.98
N ILE A 61 -12.49 36.19 24.12
CA ILE A 61 -13.25 35.33 25.03
C ILE A 61 -13.06 35.79 26.49
N ASP A 62 -11.83 35.99 26.89
CA ASP A 62 -11.48 36.37 28.27
C ASP A 62 -11.92 37.80 28.60
N LEU A 63 -11.93 38.71 27.63
CA LEU A 63 -12.34 40.10 27.84
C LEU A 63 -13.86 40.31 27.80
N CYS A 64 -14.55 39.68 26.86
CA CYS A 64 -15.96 39.98 26.59
C CYS A 64 -16.94 39.01 27.28
N LEU A 65 -16.50 37.80 27.64
CA LEU A 65 -17.39 36.78 28.21
C LEU A 65 -17.15 36.62 29.72
N THR A 66 -18.11 37.03 30.50
CA THR A 66 -17.98 37.06 31.97
C THR A 66 -18.62 35.84 32.68
N THR A 67 -19.51 35.10 32.01
CA THR A 67 -20.15 33.92 32.59
C THR A 67 -19.46 32.63 32.12
N THR A 68 -19.43 31.61 32.98
CA THR A 68 -18.85 30.29 32.69
C THR A 68 -19.47 29.64 31.45
N VAL A 69 -20.77 29.79 31.25
CA VAL A 69 -21.51 29.27 30.10
C VAL A 69 -21.08 30.00 28.81
N ALA A 70 -21.00 31.33 28.85
CA ALA A 70 -20.58 32.12 27.70
C ALA A 70 -19.12 31.83 27.34
N GLN A 71 -18.25 31.70 28.33
CA GLN A 71 -16.85 31.28 28.11
C GLN A 71 -16.77 29.89 27.50
N GLY A 72 -17.54 28.91 27.98
CA GLY A 72 -17.62 27.57 27.40
C GLY A 72 -18.02 27.57 25.92
N ILE A 73 -19.01 28.37 25.54
CA ILE A 73 -19.41 28.57 24.14
C ILE A 73 -18.27 29.24 23.37
N GLY A 74 -17.62 30.28 23.91
CA GLY A 74 -16.48 30.95 23.28
C GLY A 74 -15.32 30.04 22.99
N TYR A 75 -14.92 29.17 23.93
CA TYR A 75 -13.85 28.20 23.74
C TYR A 75 -14.21 27.10 22.75
N SER A 76 -15.48 26.69 22.70
CA SER A 76 -15.99 25.76 21.68
C SER A 76 -15.91 26.34 20.27
N LEU A 77 -16.26 27.61 20.11
CA LEU A 77 -16.10 28.36 18.85
C LEU A 77 -14.62 28.56 18.48
N HIS A 78 -13.78 28.87 19.46
CA HIS A 78 -12.33 28.93 19.26
C HIS A 78 -11.78 27.61 18.71
N LEU A 79 -12.20 26.46 19.25
CA LEU A 79 -11.80 25.15 18.76
C LEU A 79 -12.21 24.93 17.30
N LEU A 80 -13.42 25.32 16.92
CA LEU A 80 -13.89 25.25 15.54
C LEU A 80 -12.99 26.10 14.60
N VAL A 81 -12.75 27.34 14.97
CA VAL A 81 -11.91 28.26 14.19
C VAL A 81 -10.50 27.70 14.03
N MET A 82 -9.88 27.19 15.09
CA MET A 82 -8.57 26.58 15.03
C MET A 82 -8.55 25.35 14.15
N SER A 83 -9.59 24.51 14.18
CA SER A 83 -9.72 23.33 13.31
C SER A 83 -9.76 23.70 11.83
N LEU A 84 -10.50 24.72 11.47
CA LEU A 84 -10.55 25.25 10.11
C LEU A 84 -9.21 25.84 9.66
N LEU A 85 -8.50 26.51 10.56
CA LEU A 85 -7.17 27.04 10.29
C LEU A 85 -6.13 25.94 10.11
N TYR A 86 -6.17 24.88 10.90
CA TYR A 86 -5.29 23.70 10.72
C TYR A 86 -5.51 23.06 9.36
N TRP A 87 -6.76 22.87 8.98
CA TRP A 87 -7.11 22.37 7.66
C TRP A 87 -6.60 23.28 6.53
N GLY A 88 -6.87 24.60 6.63
CA GLY A 88 -6.40 25.58 5.65
C GLY A 88 -4.86 25.62 5.54
N ALA A 89 -4.15 25.57 6.65
CA ALA A 89 -2.69 25.56 6.70
C ALA A 89 -2.08 24.32 6.04
N TYR A 90 -2.69 23.13 6.24
CA TYR A 90 -2.24 21.91 5.58
C TYR A 90 -2.44 22.00 4.06
N SER A 91 -3.63 22.40 3.61
CA SER A 91 -3.94 22.63 2.20
C SER A 91 -3.08 23.73 1.55
N PHE A 92 -2.65 24.75 2.34
CA PHE A 92 -1.77 25.81 1.88
C PHE A 92 -0.32 25.31 1.68
N CYS A 93 0.16 24.37 2.48
CA CYS A 93 1.53 23.86 2.44
C CYS A 93 1.73 22.69 1.46
N TYR A 94 0.72 21.85 1.27
CA TYR A 94 0.82 20.62 0.47
C TYR A 94 -0.16 20.59 -0.70
N HIS A 95 0.20 19.82 -1.75
CA HIS A 95 -0.74 19.44 -2.82
C HIS A 95 -1.59 18.28 -2.33
N THR A 96 -2.80 18.56 -1.91
CA THR A 96 -3.71 17.57 -1.30
C THR A 96 -5.13 17.78 -1.76
N THR A 97 -5.92 16.72 -1.70
CA THR A 97 -7.37 16.80 -1.89
C THR A 97 -8.06 17.36 -0.65
N LEU A 98 -9.31 17.80 -0.83
CA LEU A 98 -10.13 18.32 0.26
C LEU A 98 -10.25 17.30 1.41
N SER A 99 -10.49 16.03 1.08
CA SER A 99 -10.67 14.95 2.05
C SER A 99 -9.39 14.65 2.84
N GLU A 100 -8.23 14.64 2.18
CA GLU A 100 -6.93 14.47 2.84
C GLU A 100 -6.63 15.63 3.78
N SER A 101 -6.86 16.87 3.34
CA SER A 101 -6.64 18.06 4.16
C SER A 101 -7.53 18.06 5.40
N CYS A 102 -8.81 17.70 5.27
CA CYS A 102 -9.73 17.56 6.39
C CYS A 102 -9.27 16.47 7.37
N TYR A 103 -8.86 15.32 6.86
CA TYR A 103 -8.37 14.20 7.66
C TYR A 103 -7.11 14.59 8.44
N MET A 104 -6.12 15.18 7.77
CA MET A 104 -4.86 15.58 8.40
C MET A 104 -5.07 16.70 9.42
N GLY A 105 -5.98 17.62 9.16
CA GLY A 105 -6.39 18.66 10.12
C GLY A 105 -7.03 18.06 11.39
N LEU A 106 -7.93 17.09 11.23
CA LEU A 106 -8.53 16.40 12.36
C LEU A 106 -7.52 15.56 13.14
N LEU A 107 -6.64 14.85 12.44
CA LEU A 107 -5.58 14.06 13.06
C LEU A 107 -4.65 14.96 13.91
N ALA A 108 -4.23 16.11 13.38
CA ALA A 108 -3.41 17.08 14.11
C ALA A 108 -4.13 17.59 15.36
N LEU A 109 -5.43 17.93 15.26
CA LEU A 109 -6.24 18.34 16.38
C LEU A 109 -6.35 17.24 17.45
N THR A 110 -6.57 16.00 17.01
CA THR A 110 -6.69 14.84 17.91
C THR A 110 -5.39 14.59 18.68
N ILE A 111 -4.24 14.66 18.02
CA ILE A 111 -2.92 14.53 18.67
C ILE A 111 -2.69 15.68 19.66
N PHE A 112 -3.03 16.91 19.28
CA PHE A 112 -2.95 18.05 20.20
C PHE A 112 -3.82 17.83 21.45
N LYS A 113 -5.07 17.43 21.27
CA LYS A 113 -5.98 17.16 22.40
C LYS A 113 -5.55 15.95 23.23
N LEU A 114 -4.95 14.93 22.62
CA LEU A 114 -4.34 13.81 23.33
C LEU A 114 -3.23 14.31 24.27
N ALA A 115 -2.33 15.13 23.78
CA ALA A 115 -1.26 15.72 24.57
C ALA A 115 -1.79 16.62 25.71
N TRP A 116 -2.79 17.45 25.40
CA TRP A 116 -3.46 18.31 26.38
C TRP A 116 -4.12 17.52 27.49
N ASN A 117 -4.94 16.52 27.15
CA ASN A 117 -5.65 15.71 28.14
C ASN A 117 -4.69 14.86 28.97
N THR A 118 -3.61 14.34 28.38
CA THR A 118 -2.54 13.63 29.11
C THR A 118 -1.94 14.52 30.19
N PHE A 119 -1.58 15.75 29.83
CA PHE A 119 -1.05 16.73 30.80
C PHE A 119 -2.07 17.04 31.90
N LYS A 120 -3.36 17.22 31.57
CA LYS A 120 -4.41 17.53 32.53
C LYS A 120 -4.67 16.38 33.51
N VAL A 121 -4.68 15.14 33.02
CA VAL A 121 -4.80 13.93 33.88
C VAL A 121 -3.62 13.86 34.85
N PHE A 122 -2.40 14.06 34.33
CA PHE A 122 -1.20 14.08 35.16
C PHE A 122 -1.28 15.16 36.25
N ALA A 123 -1.61 16.39 35.88
CA ALA A 123 -1.75 17.49 36.81
C ALA A 123 -2.83 17.24 37.88
N ALA A 124 -3.96 16.63 37.51
CA ALA A 124 -5.02 16.26 38.41
C ALA A 124 -4.63 15.12 39.37
N ALA A 125 -3.92 14.08 38.87
CA ALA A 125 -3.46 12.95 39.67
C ALA A 125 -2.47 13.33 40.77
N PHE A 126 -1.64 14.35 40.51
CA PHE A 126 -0.68 14.87 41.51
C PHE A 126 -1.24 15.98 42.38
N GLY A 127 -2.58 16.16 42.45
CA GLY A 127 -3.22 17.17 43.27
C GLY A 127 -2.95 18.61 42.84
N MET A 128 -2.41 18.77 41.63
CA MET A 128 -2.03 20.06 41.03
C MET A 128 -3.23 20.80 40.42
N THR A 129 -4.48 20.40 40.73
CA THR A 129 -5.70 20.93 40.10
C THR A 129 -5.96 22.39 40.41
N GLY A 130 -5.62 22.86 41.64
CA GLY A 130 -5.56 24.29 41.96
C GLY A 130 -4.29 24.96 41.47
N ILE A 131 -3.20 24.20 41.36
CA ILE A 131 -1.87 24.63 40.96
C ILE A 131 -1.69 24.47 39.44
N ALA A 132 -2.38 23.59 38.74
CA ALA A 132 -2.30 23.48 37.29
C ALA A 132 -2.82 24.72 36.57
N SER A 133 -3.83 25.39 37.15
CA SER A 133 -4.18 26.74 36.74
C SER A 133 -3.16 27.80 37.18
N VAL A 134 -2.44 27.54 38.27
CA VAL A 134 -1.47 28.45 38.89
C VAL A 134 -0.04 28.12 38.40
N TRP A 135 0.32 26.83 38.22
CA TRP A 135 1.65 26.41 37.75
C TRP A 135 1.87 26.71 36.28
N SER A 136 0.89 26.49 35.43
CA SER A 136 0.97 26.93 34.04
C SER A 136 0.92 28.46 33.91
N ARG A 137 0.37 29.17 34.91
CA ARG A 137 0.24 30.63 34.89
C ARG A 137 1.42 31.38 35.50
N TYR A 138 2.15 30.76 36.44
CA TYR A 138 3.06 31.53 37.31
C TYR A 138 4.48 30.96 37.46
N SER A 139 4.84 29.82 36.87
CA SER A 139 6.19 29.28 37.00
C SER A 139 6.74 28.78 35.67
N VAL A 140 7.96 29.22 35.38
CA VAL A 140 8.75 28.80 34.21
C VAL A 140 8.94 27.27 34.22
N SER A 141 9.05 26.64 35.39
CA SER A 141 9.20 25.20 35.55
C SER A 141 7.93 24.44 35.14
N GLY A 142 6.73 24.93 35.48
CA GLY A 142 5.46 24.33 35.07
C GLY A 142 5.23 24.42 33.57
N ALA A 143 5.57 25.54 32.96
CA ALA A 143 5.54 25.69 31.51
C ALA A 143 6.49 24.70 30.82
N LEU A 144 7.73 24.55 31.32
CA LEU A 144 8.69 23.60 30.76
C LEU A 144 8.19 22.14 30.85
N VAL A 145 7.59 21.73 31.96
CA VAL A 145 7.02 20.37 32.10
C VAL A 145 5.87 20.17 31.11
N SER A 146 4.96 21.14 30.96
CA SER A 146 3.89 21.03 29.98
C SER A 146 4.39 20.87 28.55
N TYR A 147 5.39 21.65 28.13
CA TYR A 147 6.02 21.54 26.82
C TYR A 147 6.69 20.17 26.60
N LEU A 148 7.40 19.66 27.62
CA LEU A 148 8.02 18.33 27.52
C LEU A 148 6.97 17.22 27.30
N VAL A 149 5.86 17.28 28.05
CA VAL A 149 4.75 16.32 27.86
C VAL A 149 4.16 16.46 26.45
N TYR A 150 3.90 17.68 25.98
CA TYR A 150 3.37 17.88 24.63
C TYR A 150 4.31 17.36 23.55
N ILE A 151 5.60 17.68 23.62
CA ILE A 151 6.58 17.21 22.64
C ILE A 151 6.67 15.68 22.68
N ALA A 152 6.72 15.06 23.86
CA ALA A 152 6.82 13.62 24.01
C ALA A 152 5.58 12.89 23.44
N VAL A 153 4.36 13.33 23.78
CA VAL A 153 3.13 12.72 23.27
C VAL A 153 2.99 12.94 21.76
N CYS A 154 3.28 14.14 21.27
CA CYS A 154 3.21 14.43 19.84
C CYS A 154 4.25 13.65 19.04
N ALA A 155 5.47 13.51 19.56
CA ALA A 155 6.50 12.72 18.92
C ALA A 155 6.11 11.23 18.90
N ALA A 156 5.65 10.67 20.03
CA ALA A 156 5.21 9.28 20.12
C ALA A 156 4.03 9.00 19.16
N ALA A 157 3.01 9.86 19.14
CA ALA A 157 1.87 9.71 18.24
C ALA A 157 2.29 9.83 16.76
N SER A 158 3.16 10.81 16.42
CA SER A 158 3.65 10.97 15.05
C SER A 158 4.50 9.80 14.59
N LEU A 159 5.36 9.25 15.46
CA LEU A 159 6.16 8.07 15.16
C LEU A 159 5.29 6.82 14.98
N LEU A 160 4.28 6.63 15.83
CA LEU A 160 3.32 5.54 15.71
C LEU A 160 2.54 5.64 14.39
N TYR A 161 2.05 6.83 14.05
CA TYR A 161 1.39 7.06 12.77
C TYR A 161 2.28 6.70 11.59
N LYS A 162 3.54 7.18 11.56
CA LYS A 162 4.48 6.88 10.49
C LYS A 162 4.85 5.40 10.39
N ARG A 163 4.94 4.71 11.53
CA ARG A 163 5.24 3.28 11.55
C ARG A 163 4.10 2.45 10.97
N LEU A 164 2.85 2.85 11.20
CA LEU A 164 1.67 2.15 10.73
C LEU A 164 1.29 2.57 9.30
N ILE A 165 1.48 3.85 8.95
CA ILE A 165 1.06 4.42 7.66
C ILE A 165 2.29 4.97 6.94
N HIS A 166 2.85 4.17 6.02
CA HIS A 166 4.07 4.51 5.27
C HIS A 166 3.87 5.56 4.17
N SER A 167 2.62 5.78 3.71
CA SER A 167 2.26 6.73 2.65
C SER A 167 0.97 7.47 3.01
N ASN A 168 0.69 8.61 2.35
CA ASN A 168 -0.59 9.30 2.55
C ASN A 168 -1.75 8.36 2.18
N PRO A 169 -2.77 8.24 3.05
CA PRO A 169 -3.90 7.39 2.75
C PRO A 169 -4.67 7.96 1.54
N PRO A 170 -5.05 7.11 0.58
CA PRO A 170 -5.83 7.51 -0.57
C PRO A 170 -7.30 7.72 -0.17
N LEU A 171 -7.61 8.89 0.33
CA LEU A 171 -8.93 9.22 0.88
C LEU A 171 -9.97 9.69 -0.15
N ASN A 172 -9.61 9.70 -1.44
CA ASN A 172 -10.48 10.23 -2.51
C ASN A 172 -11.80 9.46 -2.65
N GLU A 173 -11.75 8.14 -2.59
CA GLU A 173 -12.95 7.29 -2.77
C GLU A 173 -13.75 7.11 -1.47
N ALA A 174 -13.08 7.06 -0.32
CA ALA A 174 -13.72 7.07 0.99
C ALA A 174 -14.23 8.46 1.44
N SER A 175 -14.24 9.44 0.53
CA SER A 175 -14.43 10.86 0.85
C SER A 175 -15.70 11.20 1.63
N ARG A 176 -16.82 10.50 1.41
CA ARG A 176 -18.08 10.76 2.14
C ARG A 176 -18.00 10.26 3.60
N ILE A 177 -17.48 9.04 3.80
CA ILE A 177 -17.35 8.44 5.14
C ILE A 177 -16.33 9.23 5.95
N VAL A 178 -15.19 9.58 5.36
CA VAL A 178 -14.15 10.39 6.01
C VAL A 178 -14.70 11.76 6.40
N ARG A 179 -15.39 12.47 5.52
CA ARG A 179 -15.97 13.77 5.84
C ARG A 179 -17.05 13.69 6.92
N ALA A 180 -17.90 12.65 6.88
CA ALA A 180 -18.91 12.42 7.91
C ALA A 180 -18.27 12.13 9.27
N SER A 181 -17.23 11.27 9.32
CA SER A 181 -16.50 11.00 10.57
C SER A 181 -15.82 12.26 11.10
N VAL A 182 -15.18 13.05 10.24
CA VAL A 182 -14.58 14.33 10.63
C VAL A 182 -15.62 15.26 11.27
N ALA A 183 -16.80 15.39 10.66
CA ALA A 183 -17.86 16.23 11.18
C ALA A 183 -18.37 15.75 12.56
N VAL A 184 -18.58 14.43 12.72
CA VAL A 184 -19.03 13.85 13.99
C VAL A 184 -17.98 14.03 15.09
N PHE A 185 -16.70 13.79 14.79
CA PHE A 185 -15.62 13.95 15.76
C PHE A 185 -15.42 15.40 16.18
N LEU A 186 -15.51 16.35 15.24
CA LEU A 186 -15.44 17.77 15.54
C LEU A 186 -16.61 18.19 16.44
N LEU A 187 -17.83 17.77 16.11
CA LEU A 187 -19.02 18.09 16.92
C LEU A 187 -18.86 17.58 18.36
N PHE A 188 -18.45 16.33 18.52
CA PHE A 188 -18.26 15.75 19.83
C PHE A 188 -17.12 16.43 20.61
N GLN A 189 -16.04 16.81 19.93
CA GLN A 189 -14.93 17.54 20.55
C GLN A 189 -15.35 18.94 21.02
N ILE A 190 -16.23 19.62 20.26
CA ILE A 190 -16.82 20.90 20.66
C ILE A 190 -17.66 20.74 21.93
N VAL A 191 -18.49 19.69 22.00
CA VAL A 191 -19.29 19.39 23.19
C VAL A 191 -18.41 19.10 24.42
N LEU A 192 -17.34 18.30 24.22
CA LEU A 192 -16.37 18.02 25.31
C LEU A 192 -15.68 19.27 25.82
N GLU A 193 -15.32 20.19 24.93
CA GLU A 193 -14.69 21.46 25.34
C GLU A 193 -15.64 22.31 26.16
N TYR A 194 -16.90 22.41 25.73
CA TYR A 194 -17.95 23.09 26.46
C TYR A 194 -18.16 22.45 27.85
N CYS A 195 -18.34 21.14 27.93
CA CYS A 195 -18.50 20.41 29.17
C CYS A 195 -17.30 20.58 30.11
N GLY A 196 -16.07 20.55 29.54
CA GLY A 196 -14.84 20.78 30.28
C GLY A 196 -14.81 22.12 30.98
N HIS A 197 -15.29 23.14 30.31
CA HIS A 197 -15.36 24.48 30.91
C HIS A 197 -16.41 24.62 32.03
N VAL A 198 -17.56 23.98 31.82
CA VAL A 198 -18.67 24.06 32.78
C VAL A 198 -18.46 23.17 34.02
N PHE A 199 -18.01 21.93 33.82
CA PHE A 199 -17.91 20.92 34.91
C PHE A 199 -16.58 20.96 35.66
N THR A 200 -15.49 21.47 35.11
CA THR A 200 -14.19 21.54 35.82
C THR A 200 -14.08 22.71 36.77
N SER A 201 -15.14 23.49 36.94
CA SER A 201 -15.23 24.51 38.00
C SER A 201 -15.24 23.91 39.41
N ALA A 202 -15.59 22.62 39.57
CA ALA A 202 -15.54 21.87 40.82
C ALA A 202 -14.28 20.99 40.90
N PRO A 203 -13.41 21.12 41.91
CA PRO A 203 -12.13 20.42 41.98
C PRO A 203 -12.23 18.89 41.97
N ASP A 204 -13.27 18.32 42.60
CA ASP A 204 -13.42 16.87 42.78
C ASP A 204 -13.85 16.11 41.51
N SER A 205 -14.44 16.78 40.53
CA SER A 205 -14.88 16.18 39.27
C SER A 205 -13.85 16.25 38.13
N SER A 206 -12.80 17.03 38.33
CA SER A 206 -11.83 17.37 37.28
C SER A 206 -11.03 16.16 36.77
N PHE A 207 -10.58 15.29 37.67
CA PHE A 207 -9.77 14.11 37.31
C PHE A 207 -10.56 13.14 36.42
N MET A 208 -11.77 12.76 36.85
CA MET A 208 -12.60 11.82 36.07
C MET A 208 -12.99 12.39 34.72
N PHE A 209 -13.28 13.68 34.64
CA PHE A 209 -13.55 14.35 33.36
C PHE A 209 -12.36 14.30 32.41
N TYR A 210 -11.16 14.66 32.87
CA TYR A 210 -9.97 14.63 32.02
C TYR A 210 -9.58 13.22 31.66
N LEU A 211 -9.78 12.22 32.52
CA LEU A 211 -9.55 10.82 32.22
C LEU A 211 -10.51 10.33 31.10
N CYS A 212 -11.79 10.65 31.19
CA CYS A 212 -12.75 10.34 30.13
C CYS A 212 -12.41 11.04 28.81
N ALA A 213 -12.00 12.31 28.86
CA ALA A 213 -11.58 13.07 27.69
C ALA A 213 -10.31 12.48 27.07
N LEU A 214 -9.36 11.99 27.88
CA LEU A 214 -8.16 11.30 27.41
C LEU A 214 -8.50 9.98 26.70
N LEU A 215 -9.34 9.15 27.33
CA LEU A 215 -9.79 7.88 26.71
C LEU A 215 -10.52 8.13 25.39
N TYR A 216 -11.38 9.13 25.36
CA TYR A 216 -12.07 9.53 24.13
C TYR A 216 -11.08 9.96 23.03
N THR A 217 -10.11 10.82 23.34
CA THR A 217 -9.14 11.28 22.33
C THR A 217 -8.20 10.18 21.88
N ALA A 218 -7.82 9.25 22.77
CA ALA A 218 -7.05 8.08 22.43
C ALA A 218 -7.83 7.13 21.48
N THR A 219 -9.11 6.90 21.78
CA THR A 219 -9.99 6.10 20.92
C THR A 219 -10.16 6.74 19.55
N ASN A 220 -10.37 8.06 19.48
CA ASN A 220 -10.43 8.78 18.21
C ASN A 220 -9.13 8.67 17.39
N TYR A 221 -7.99 8.75 18.05
CA TYR A 221 -6.70 8.58 17.38
C TYR A 221 -6.56 7.19 16.75
N ILE A 222 -6.96 6.13 17.47
CA ILE A 222 -6.97 4.76 16.97
C ILE A 222 -7.92 4.63 15.78
N ILE A 223 -9.14 5.18 15.89
CA ILE A 223 -10.12 5.13 14.79
C ILE A 223 -9.61 5.84 13.55
N LEU A 224 -8.96 6.99 13.68
CA LEU A 224 -8.38 7.71 12.53
C LEU A 224 -7.29 6.90 11.83
N ILE A 225 -6.40 6.25 12.59
CA ILE A 225 -5.39 5.34 12.03
C ILE A 225 -6.08 4.18 11.30
N THR A 226 -7.08 3.55 11.90
CA THR A 226 -7.81 2.41 11.30
C THR A 226 -8.51 2.82 10.00
N ILE A 227 -9.10 4.02 9.93
CA ILE A 227 -9.73 4.55 8.71
C ILE A 227 -8.68 4.71 7.60
N ALA A 228 -7.50 5.23 7.92
CA ALA A 228 -6.44 5.41 6.95
C ALA A 228 -5.90 4.07 6.43
N ASP A 229 -5.70 3.11 7.31
CA ASP A 229 -5.23 1.77 6.97
C ASP A 229 -6.26 1.02 6.11
N LEU A 230 -7.55 1.09 6.45
CA LEU A 230 -8.63 0.51 5.68
C LEU A 230 -8.75 1.14 4.27
N ALA A 231 -8.58 2.45 4.16
CA ALA A 231 -8.62 3.14 2.87
C ALA A 231 -7.48 2.66 1.96
N ARG A 232 -6.29 2.48 2.53
CA ARG A 232 -5.13 1.94 1.83
C ARG A 232 -5.34 0.50 1.39
N TYR A 233 -5.81 -0.36 2.29
CA TYR A 233 -6.10 -1.76 1.97
C TYR A 233 -7.10 -1.89 0.82
N ARG A 234 -8.12 -1.04 0.77
CA ARG A 234 -9.08 -1.02 -0.34
C ARG A 234 -8.43 -0.64 -1.66
N GLN A 235 -7.60 0.40 -1.67
CA GLN A 235 -6.89 0.81 -2.89
C GLN A 235 -5.96 -0.31 -3.40
N ASP A 236 -5.15 -0.90 -2.52
CA ASP A 236 -4.24 -1.99 -2.88
C ASP A 236 -5.03 -3.17 -3.48
N ASN A 237 -6.21 -3.47 -2.92
CA ASN A 237 -7.08 -4.53 -3.43
C ASN A 237 -7.68 -4.19 -4.80
N GLU A 238 -8.11 -2.95 -5.02
CA GLU A 238 -8.63 -2.49 -6.31
C GLU A 238 -7.54 -2.48 -7.40
N GLU A 239 -6.33 -2.06 -7.08
CA GLU A 239 -5.19 -2.13 -7.99
C GLU A 239 -4.87 -3.57 -8.37
N MET A 240 -4.92 -4.50 -7.38
CA MET A 240 -4.74 -5.91 -7.62
C MET A 240 -5.83 -6.49 -8.53
N GLN A 241 -7.10 -6.14 -8.29
CA GLN A 241 -8.20 -6.58 -9.15
C GLN A 241 -8.06 -6.08 -10.59
N LYS A 242 -7.68 -4.81 -10.78
CA LYS A 242 -7.38 -4.25 -12.11
C LYS A 242 -6.24 -4.99 -12.81
N PHE A 243 -5.18 -5.30 -12.06
CA PHE A 243 -4.05 -6.07 -12.58
C PHE A 243 -4.49 -7.46 -13.05
N ILE A 244 -5.27 -8.18 -12.25
CA ILE A 244 -5.82 -9.50 -12.60
C ILE A 244 -6.71 -9.41 -13.84
N ALA A 245 -7.61 -8.42 -13.91
CA ALA A 245 -8.49 -8.22 -15.06
C ALA A 245 -7.71 -7.95 -16.36
N ASN A 246 -6.68 -7.11 -16.30
CA ASN A 246 -5.81 -6.84 -17.45
C ASN A 246 -5.04 -8.09 -17.92
N LYS A 247 -4.53 -8.90 -16.98
CA LYS A 247 -3.86 -10.17 -17.29
C LYS A 247 -4.82 -11.17 -17.94
N MET A 248 -6.06 -11.23 -17.45
CA MET A 248 -7.10 -12.09 -18.03
C MET A 248 -7.47 -11.68 -19.46
N GLN A 249 -7.62 -10.38 -19.71
CA GLN A 249 -7.85 -9.86 -21.05
C GLN A 249 -6.69 -10.19 -22.00
N TYR A 250 -5.45 -10.00 -21.55
CA TYR A 250 -4.26 -10.36 -22.33
C TYR A 250 -4.26 -11.87 -22.66
N TYR A 251 -4.59 -12.72 -21.68
CA TYR A 251 -4.72 -14.17 -21.89
C TYR A 251 -5.74 -14.52 -22.96
N GLN A 252 -6.94 -13.94 -22.91
CA GLN A 252 -7.99 -14.18 -23.89
C GLN A 252 -7.52 -13.77 -25.30
N MET A 253 -6.88 -12.61 -25.43
CA MET A 253 -6.33 -12.14 -26.72
C MET A 253 -5.23 -13.08 -27.26
N SER A 254 -4.36 -13.58 -26.39
CA SER A 254 -3.31 -14.53 -26.75
C SER A 254 -3.91 -15.88 -27.21
N ARG A 255 -4.88 -16.41 -26.46
CA ARG A 255 -5.61 -17.62 -26.81
C ARG A 255 -6.27 -17.53 -28.19
N ASP A 256 -7.01 -16.43 -28.42
CA ASP A 256 -7.71 -16.22 -29.69
C ASP A 256 -6.71 -16.07 -30.84
N GLY A 257 -5.58 -15.39 -30.61
CA GLY A 257 -4.49 -15.25 -31.58
C GLY A 257 -3.87 -16.61 -31.94
N ILE A 258 -3.54 -17.44 -30.97
CA ILE A 258 -2.96 -18.78 -31.19
C ILE A 258 -3.94 -19.69 -31.92
N THR A 259 -5.21 -19.71 -31.49
CA THR A 259 -6.26 -20.47 -32.16
C THR A 259 -6.41 -20.06 -33.64
N SER A 260 -6.40 -18.74 -33.90
CA SER A 260 -6.44 -18.23 -35.28
C SER A 260 -5.23 -18.66 -36.13
N LEU A 261 -4.01 -18.67 -35.52
CA LEU A 261 -2.81 -19.16 -36.20
C LEU A 261 -2.88 -20.66 -36.47
N GLN A 262 -3.37 -21.47 -35.52
CA GLN A 262 -3.56 -22.91 -35.71
C GLN A 262 -4.49 -23.21 -36.89
N ILE A 263 -5.63 -22.51 -36.99
CA ILE A 263 -6.58 -22.67 -38.12
C ILE A 263 -5.88 -22.29 -39.42
N LYS A 264 -5.16 -21.19 -39.49
CA LYS A 264 -4.46 -20.76 -40.67
C LYS A 264 -3.35 -21.73 -41.09
N CYS A 265 -2.56 -22.27 -40.15
CA CYS A 265 -1.55 -23.28 -40.43
C CYS A 265 -2.15 -24.58 -40.94
N HIS A 266 -3.30 -25.03 -40.37
CA HIS A 266 -4.03 -26.18 -40.83
C HIS A 266 -4.53 -25.97 -42.26
N ASP A 267 -5.11 -24.81 -42.57
CA ASP A 267 -5.61 -24.50 -43.91
C ASP A 267 -4.49 -24.44 -44.95
N LEU A 268 -3.33 -23.85 -44.55
CA LEU A 268 -2.13 -23.84 -45.40
C LEU A 268 -1.62 -25.26 -45.69
N LYS A 269 -1.52 -26.13 -44.65
CA LYS A 269 -1.16 -27.55 -44.85
C LYS A 269 -2.11 -28.26 -45.82
N HIS A 270 -3.41 -28.01 -45.72
CA HIS A 270 -4.42 -28.57 -46.60
C HIS A 270 -4.28 -28.07 -48.05
N GLN A 271 -3.98 -26.77 -48.24
CA GLN A 271 -3.72 -26.16 -49.54
C GLN A 271 -2.44 -26.73 -50.18
N ILE A 272 -1.36 -26.87 -49.43
CA ILE A 272 -0.09 -27.46 -49.87
C ILE A 272 -0.32 -28.91 -50.31
N ALA A 273 -1.02 -29.72 -49.49
CA ALA A 273 -1.36 -31.10 -49.86
C ALA A 273 -2.18 -31.19 -51.15
N THR A 274 -3.09 -30.25 -51.38
CA THR A 274 -3.91 -30.17 -52.60
C THR A 274 -3.06 -29.77 -53.83
N ILE A 275 -2.10 -28.85 -53.65
CA ILE A 275 -1.19 -28.45 -54.71
C ILE A 275 -0.23 -29.58 -55.03
N ARG A 276 0.31 -30.28 -54.03
CA ARG A 276 1.17 -31.48 -54.21
C ARG A 276 0.52 -32.57 -55.00
N SER A 277 -0.78 -32.81 -54.76
CA SER A 277 -1.54 -33.83 -55.52
C SER A 277 -1.79 -33.51 -56.99
N LYS A 278 -1.62 -32.22 -57.39
CA LYS A 278 -1.84 -31.73 -58.76
C LYS A 278 -0.56 -31.39 -59.53
N ALA A 279 0.61 -31.29 -58.88
CA ALA A 279 1.87 -30.87 -59.48
C ALA A 279 2.86 -32.03 -59.59
N GLY A 280 3.09 -32.49 -60.82
CA GLY A 280 3.98 -33.62 -61.12
C GLY A 280 5.41 -33.18 -61.52
N LYS A 281 6.16 -32.41 -60.76
CA LYS A 281 7.56 -32.05 -61.02
C LYS A 281 8.43 -32.07 -59.78
N GLU A 282 9.50 -32.82 -59.78
CA GLU A 282 10.46 -33.09 -58.70
C GLU A 282 11.12 -31.82 -58.07
N SER A 283 11.25 -30.75 -58.85
CA SER A 283 11.83 -29.47 -58.36
C SER A 283 10.82 -28.66 -57.54
N PHE A 284 9.52 -28.90 -57.70
CA PHE A 284 8.45 -28.26 -56.96
C PHE A 284 8.26 -28.93 -55.61
N ASP A 285 8.47 -30.25 -55.54
CA ASP A 285 8.38 -31.01 -54.28
C ASP A 285 9.42 -30.50 -53.25
N LYS A 286 10.66 -30.23 -53.68
CA LYS A 286 11.68 -29.66 -52.79
C LYS A 286 11.37 -28.24 -52.29
N TYR A 287 10.64 -27.44 -53.06
CA TYR A 287 10.18 -26.13 -52.60
C TYR A 287 9.01 -26.24 -51.63
N ILE A 288 8.10 -27.15 -51.85
CA ILE A 288 7.00 -27.45 -50.99
C ILE A 288 7.48 -28.03 -49.65
N ASP A 289 8.45 -28.96 -49.66
CA ASP A 289 9.05 -29.51 -48.43
C ASP A 289 9.70 -28.40 -47.58
N ARG A 290 10.38 -27.43 -48.18
CA ARG A 290 10.91 -26.25 -47.46
C ARG A 290 9.84 -25.33 -46.90
N LEU A 291 8.70 -25.18 -47.58
CA LEU A 291 7.53 -24.44 -47.09
C LEU A 291 6.84 -25.17 -45.96
N GLU A 292 6.69 -26.50 -46.05
CA GLU A 292 6.18 -27.33 -44.97
C GLU A 292 7.07 -27.26 -43.73
N ASP A 293 8.41 -27.38 -43.90
CA ASP A 293 9.35 -27.21 -42.79
C ASP A 293 9.27 -25.84 -42.14
N SER A 294 9.16 -24.76 -42.95
CA SER A 294 8.97 -23.40 -42.41
C SER A 294 7.64 -23.24 -41.65
N ILE A 295 6.56 -23.84 -42.14
CA ILE A 295 5.24 -23.80 -41.47
C ILE A 295 5.27 -24.66 -40.22
N ILE A 296 6.02 -25.77 -40.20
CA ILE A 296 6.22 -26.60 -39.02
C ILE A 296 7.03 -25.84 -37.97
N GLU A 297 8.08 -25.10 -38.37
CA GLU A 297 8.89 -24.27 -37.45
C GLU A 297 8.10 -23.14 -36.80
N TYR A 298 7.20 -22.50 -37.56
CA TYR A 298 6.25 -21.48 -37.00
C TYR A 298 5.03 -22.09 -36.34
N GLY A 299 4.70 -23.35 -36.61
CA GLY A 299 3.46 -24.00 -36.15
C GLY A 299 3.63 -25.12 -35.11
N THR A 300 4.79 -25.22 -34.44
CA THR A 300 4.97 -26.18 -33.33
C THR A 300 4.14 -25.77 -32.16
N VAL A 301 2.87 -26.20 -32.18
CA VAL A 301 1.99 -26.14 -31.02
C VAL A 301 2.51 -27.13 -29.99
N VAL A 302 2.74 -26.64 -28.79
CA VAL A 302 3.12 -27.51 -27.67
C VAL A 302 1.89 -28.33 -27.26
N GLU A 303 2.05 -29.63 -27.16
CA GLU A 303 1.03 -30.54 -26.63
C GLU A 303 1.58 -31.24 -25.40
N CYS A 304 1.07 -30.90 -24.21
CA CYS A 304 1.50 -31.45 -22.94
C CYS A 304 0.35 -32.07 -22.13
N GLY A 305 -0.84 -32.17 -22.69
CA GLY A 305 -2.01 -32.77 -22.00
C GLY A 305 -2.86 -31.78 -21.22
N ASN A 306 -2.58 -30.46 -21.30
CA ASN A 306 -3.40 -29.40 -20.69
C ASN A 306 -3.47 -28.19 -21.63
N GLU A 307 -4.68 -27.83 -22.05
CA GLU A 307 -4.94 -26.78 -23.05
C GLU A 307 -4.34 -25.42 -22.65
N THR A 308 -4.51 -25.01 -21.39
CA THR A 308 -4.00 -23.71 -20.89
C THR A 308 -2.46 -23.68 -20.90
N ILE A 309 -1.83 -24.76 -20.46
CA ILE A 309 -0.37 -24.87 -20.47
C ILE A 309 0.14 -24.92 -21.91
N ASN A 310 -0.54 -25.63 -22.81
CA ASN A 310 -0.20 -25.67 -24.25
C ASN A 310 -0.14 -24.26 -24.84
N ILE A 311 -1.16 -23.44 -24.56
CA ILE A 311 -1.24 -22.06 -25.04
C ILE A 311 -0.05 -21.23 -24.52
N VAL A 312 0.20 -21.26 -23.20
CA VAL A 312 1.30 -20.49 -22.58
C VAL A 312 2.64 -20.93 -23.12
N LEU A 313 2.91 -22.24 -23.18
CA LEU A 313 4.20 -22.75 -23.68
C LEU A 313 4.39 -22.45 -25.17
N THR A 314 3.36 -22.54 -25.98
CA THR A 314 3.42 -22.20 -27.43
C THR A 314 3.76 -20.72 -27.61
N GLU A 315 3.07 -19.80 -26.89
CA GLU A 315 3.36 -18.37 -26.91
C GLU A 315 4.82 -18.09 -26.51
N LYS A 316 5.26 -18.67 -25.40
CA LYS A 316 6.63 -18.43 -24.89
C LYS A 316 7.70 -19.06 -25.79
N ASN A 317 7.42 -20.18 -26.41
CA ASN A 317 8.34 -20.79 -27.40
C ASN A 317 8.56 -19.87 -28.59
N ILE A 318 7.49 -19.30 -29.15
CA ILE A 318 7.58 -18.31 -30.24
C ILE A 318 8.38 -17.07 -29.80
N LEU A 319 8.10 -16.53 -28.62
CA LEU A 319 8.83 -15.36 -28.09
C LEU A 319 10.31 -15.68 -27.85
N CYS A 320 10.64 -16.84 -27.29
CA CYS A 320 12.01 -17.28 -27.10
C CYS A 320 12.79 -17.39 -28.43
N SER A 321 12.18 -18.01 -29.43
CA SER A 321 12.80 -18.11 -30.80
C SER A 321 13.06 -16.73 -31.38
N THR A 322 12.13 -15.79 -31.24
CA THR A 322 12.29 -14.40 -31.75
C THR A 322 13.41 -13.64 -31.02
N CYS A 323 13.61 -13.93 -29.72
CA CYS A 323 14.64 -13.29 -28.88
C CYS A 323 15.98 -14.02 -28.89
N GLY A 324 16.14 -15.12 -29.65
CA GLY A 324 17.36 -15.94 -29.70
C GLY A 324 17.62 -16.66 -28.34
N VAL A 325 16.58 -17.03 -27.62
CA VAL A 325 16.65 -17.79 -26.36
C VAL A 325 16.36 -19.26 -26.64
N LYS A 326 17.24 -20.16 -26.16
CA LYS A 326 17.01 -21.62 -26.24
C LYS A 326 16.02 -22.02 -25.13
N PHE A 327 14.84 -22.40 -25.53
CA PHE A 327 13.79 -22.86 -24.59
C PHE A 327 13.62 -24.37 -24.66
N SER A 328 13.69 -25.05 -23.52
CA SER A 328 13.45 -26.48 -23.38
C SER A 328 12.43 -26.74 -22.29
N TYR A 329 11.53 -27.70 -22.51
CA TYR A 329 10.52 -28.07 -21.54
C TYR A 329 10.34 -29.59 -21.47
N LEU A 330 10.07 -30.07 -20.23
CA LEU A 330 9.74 -31.47 -19.95
C LEU A 330 8.58 -31.46 -18.94
N ILE A 331 7.36 -31.62 -19.42
CA ILE A 331 6.15 -31.49 -18.63
C ILE A 331 5.04 -32.42 -19.13
N ASP A 332 4.35 -33.04 -18.18
CA ASP A 332 3.03 -33.61 -18.38
C ASP A 332 2.02 -32.65 -17.74
N GLY A 333 1.30 -31.91 -18.56
CA GLY A 333 0.34 -30.91 -18.11
C GLY A 333 -0.89 -31.50 -17.41
N SER A 334 -1.17 -32.80 -17.60
CA SER A 334 -2.31 -33.48 -16.97
C SER A 334 -2.21 -33.51 -15.43
N ILE A 335 -0.99 -33.47 -14.87
CA ILE A 335 -0.74 -33.42 -13.42
C ILE A 335 -1.27 -32.16 -12.75
N PHE A 336 -1.55 -31.11 -13.51
CA PHE A 336 -2.08 -29.83 -13.03
C PHE A 336 -3.62 -29.71 -13.14
N GLY A 337 -4.33 -30.82 -13.43
CA GLY A 337 -5.78 -30.82 -13.61
C GLY A 337 -6.60 -30.38 -12.39
N PHE A 338 -5.98 -30.22 -11.22
CA PHE A 338 -6.61 -29.71 -10.01
C PHE A 338 -6.61 -28.16 -9.93
N MET A 339 -5.88 -27.49 -10.80
CA MET A 339 -5.78 -26.02 -10.85
C MET A 339 -6.77 -25.43 -11.86
N SER A 340 -7.25 -24.21 -11.58
CA SER A 340 -8.04 -23.45 -12.55
C SER A 340 -7.18 -22.93 -13.70
N GLU A 341 -7.80 -22.69 -14.87
CA GLU A 341 -7.12 -22.12 -16.04
C GLU A 341 -6.39 -20.80 -15.71
N MET A 342 -7.02 -19.94 -14.89
CA MET A 342 -6.44 -18.65 -14.48
C MET A 342 -5.18 -18.83 -13.62
N GLU A 343 -5.17 -19.82 -12.73
CA GLU A 343 -4.01 -20.11 -11.88
C GLU A 343 -2.87 -20.70 -12.70
N LEU A 344 -3.17 -21.60 -13.61
CA LEU A 344 -2.18 -22.15 -14.55
C LEU A 344 -1.55 -21.06 -15.41
N PHE A 345 -2.38 -20.20 -15.99
CA PHE A 345 -1.89 -19.07 -16.77
C PHE A 345 -1.02 -18.14 -15.93
N SER A 346 -1.45 -17.81 -14.71
CA SER A 346 -0.70 -16.94 -13.81
C SER A 346 0.61 -17.59 -13.37
N LEU A 347 0.62 -18.86 -13.03
CA LEU A 347 1.81 -19.58 -12.59
C LEU A 347 2.86 -19.68 -13.70
N PHE A 348 2.48 -20.29 -14.84
CA PHE A 348 3.38 -20.52 -15.96
C PHE A 348 3.75 -19.21 -16.68
N GLY A 349 2.78 -18.31 -16.87
CA GLY A 349 2.99 -17.01 -17.47
C GLY A 349 4.01 -16.18 -16.69
N ASN A 350 3.79 -15.98 -15.39
CA ASN A 350 4.70 -15.20 -14.56
C ASN A 350 6.08 -15.84 -14.42
N ALA A 351 6.18 -17.17 -14.33
CA ALA A 351 7.45 -17.87 -14.23
C ALA A 351 8.28 -17.70 -15.53
N LEU A 352 7.65 -17.89 -16.68
CA LEU A 352 8.31 -17.78 -17.99
C LEU A 352 8.56 -16.34 -18.41
N ASP A 353 7.69 -15.39 -18.08
CA ASP A 353 7.93 -13.95 -18.29
C ASP A 353 9.17 -13.48 -17.53
N ASN A 354 9.31 -13.86 -16.26
CA ASN A 354 10.49 -13.56 -15.46
C ASN A 354 11.77 -14.18 -16.05
N ALA A 355 11.69 -15.42 -16.50
CA ALA A 355 12.80 -16.13 -17.13
C ALA A 355 13.24 -15.46 -18.43
N LEU A 356 12.30 -15.11 -19.31
CA LEU A 356 12.57 -14.47 -20.60
C LEU A 356 13.15 -13.05 -20.40
N GLU A 357 12.61 -12.28 -19.46
CA GLU A 357 13.13 -10.96 -19.12
C GLU A 357 14.58 -11.03 -18.62
N SER A 358 14.90 -12.02 -17.79
CA SER A 358 16.25 -12.22 -17.28
C SER A 358 17.21 -12.63 -18.40
N CYS A 359 16.81 -13.56 -19.26
CA CYS A 359 17.60 -14.01 -20.41
C CYS A 359 17.88 -12.88 -21.41
N ASN A 360 16.92 -11.99 -21.63
CA ASN A 360 17.10 -10.85 -22.57
C ASN A 360 18.17 -9.85 -22.08
N LYS A 361 18.51 -9.86 -20.80
CA LYS A 361 19.58 -9.03 -20.21
C LYS A 361 20.96 -9.68 -20.31
N VAL A 362 21.03 -10.95 -20.65
CA VAL A 362 22.30 -11.68 -20.86
C VAL A 362 22.93 -11.21 -22.16
N THR A 363 24.19 -10.75 -22.06
CA THR A 363 24.89 -10.12 -23.20
C THR A 363 25.17 -11.12 -24.33
N ALA A 364 25.56 -12.36 -24.00
CA ALA A 364 25.92 -13.40 -24.98
C ALA A 364 24.68 -14.23 -25.38
N PRO A 365 24.18 -14.11 -26.65
CA PRO A 365 22.95 -14.81 -27.07
C PRO A 365 23.04 -16.34 -26.94
N GLU A 366 24.20 -16.91 -27.14
CA GLU A 366 24.44 -18.36 -27.04
C GLU A 366 24.29 -18.91 -25.62
N LYS A 367 24.35 -18.04 -24.60
CA LYS A 367 24.17 -18.39 -23.18
C LYS A 367 22.73 -18.20 -22.72
N ARG A 368 21.82 -17.71 -23.56
CA ARG A 368 20.42 -17.48 -23.22
C ARG A 368 19.67 -18.80 -23.25
N VAL A 369 19.40 -19.36 -22.08
CA VAL A 369 18.75 -20.65 -21.93
C VAL A 369 17.63 -20.57 -20.90
N ILE A 370 16.49 -21.16 -21.23
CA ILE A 370 15.37 -21.40 -20.29
C ILE A 370 15.06 -22.89 -20.31
N SER A 371 14.94 -23.48 -19.13
CA SER A 371 14.51 -24.88 -18.93
C SER A 371 13.32 -24.94 -17.98
N LEU A 372 12.25 -25.61 -18.40
CA LEU A 372 11.07 -25.84 -17.59
C LEU A 372 10.88 -27.35 -17.39
N LYS A 373 10.75 -27.80 -16.14
CA LYS A 373 10.49 -29.20 -15.81
C LYS A 373 9.36 -29.26 -14.78
N ALA A 374 8.42 -30.19 -14.98
CA ALA A 374 7.38 -30.45 -14.00
C ALA A 374 7.18 -31.96 -13.81
N ASN A 375 7.15 -32.40 -12.58
CA ASN A 375 6.99 -33.79 -12.22
C ASN A 375 6.03 -33.96 -11.03
N ALA A 376 5.28 -35.05 -11.01
CA ALA A 376 4.54 -35.51 -9.84
C ALA A 376 5.40 -36.52 -9.06
N MET A 377 5.63 -36.27 -7.77
CA MET A 377 6.41 -37.16 -6.92
C MET A 377 5.85 -37.16 -5.49
N ASN A 378 5.62 -38.35 -4.93
CA ASN A 378 5.13 -38.54 -3.55
C ASN A 378 3.84 -37.74 -3.23
N GLY A 379 2.91 -37.64 -4.18
CA GLY A 379 1.67 -36.90 -4.00
C GLY A 379 1.80 -35.37 -4.12
N MET A 380 2.98 -34.87 -4.47
CA MET A 380 3.25 -33.46 -4.73
C MET A 380 3.51 -33.22 -6.22
N VAL A 381 3.19 -32.04 -6.70
CA VAL A 381 3.57 -31.56 -8.02
C VAL A 381 4.70 -30.53 -7.84
N VAL A 382 5.82 -30.76 -8.53
CA VAL A 382 6.99 -29.88 -8.46
C VAL A 382 7.24 -29.29 -9.84
N LEU A 383 7.26 -27.96 -9.90
CA LEU A 383 7.60 -27.18 -11.07
C LEU A 383 8.99 -26.53 -10.86
N HIS A 384 9.90 -26.77 -11.79
CA HIS A 384 11.20 -26.10 -11.84
C HIS A 384 11.29 -25.26 -13.11
N VAL A 385 11.67 -23.99 -12.94
CA VAL A 385 12.01 -23.10 -14.06
C VAL A 385 13.40 -22.56 -13.80
N GLU A 386 14.33 -22.84 -14.71
CA GLU A 386 15.71 -22.40 -14.66
C GLU A 386 16.00 -21.49 -15.86
N ASN A 387 16.70 -20.38 -15.60
CA ASN A 387 17.10 -19.48 -16.67
C ASN A 387 18.46 -18.82 -16.40
N SER A 388 19.13 -18.42 -17.47
CA SER A 388 20.36 -17.64 -17.39
C SER A 388 20.09 -16.23 -16.90
N TYR A 389 21.01 -15.64 -16.10
CA TYR A 389 21.01 -14.24 -15.70
C TYR A 389 22.44 -13.69 -15.56
N GLU A 390 22.62 -12.37 -15.72
CA GLU A 390 23.95 -11.69 -15.56
C GLU A 390 23.91 -10.56 -14.52
N ALA A 391 22.74 -9.99 -14.21
CA ALA A 391 22.63 -8.86 -13.29
C ALA A 391 22.70 -9.29 -11.82
N PRO A 392 23.36 -8.53 -10.92
CA PRO A 392 23.31 -8.82 -9.49
C PRO A 392 21.87 -8.72 -8.97
N LEU A 393 21.44 -9.72 -8.23
CA LEU A 393 20.12 -9.78 -7.60
C LEU A 393 20.22 -9.31 -6.15
N ASN A 394 19.41 -8.30 -5.78
CA ASN A 394 19.25 -7.93 -4.38
C ASN A 394 18.21 -8.86 -3.76
N MET A 395 18.61 -9.68 -2.81
CA MET A 395 17.74 -10.61 -2.09
C MET A 395 17.31 -9.99 -0.75
N VAL A 396 16.04 -10.06 -0.42
CA VAL A 396 15.48 -9.74 0.92
C VAL A 396 14.52 -10.86 1.27
N ASP A 397 14.68 -11.47 2.44
CA ASP A 397 13.90 -12.62 2.91
C ASP A 397 13.84 -13.77 1.88
N ASP A 398 15.02 -14.16 1.34
CA ASP A 398 15.17 -15.18 0.31
C ASP A 398 14.40 -14.94 -1.01
N MET A 399 13.92 -13.72 -1.23
CA MET A 399 13.25 -13.33 -2.47
C MET A 399 13.96 -12.16 -3.17
N PRO A 400 14.07 -12.17 -4.51
CA PRO A 400 14.67 -11.05 -5.24
C PRO A 400 13.77 -9.82 -5.17
N VAL A 401 14.35 -8.69 -4.74
CA VAL A 401 13.69 -7.39 -4.80
C VAL A 401 13.79 -6.83 -6.20
N THR A 402 12.66 -6.41 -6.75
CA THR A 402 12.63 -5.81 -8.09
C THR A 402 13.38 -4.49 -8.10
N THR A 403 14.32 -4.33 -9.02
CA THR A 403 15.09 -3.09 -9.23
C THR A 403 14.34 -2.03 -10.05
N LYS A 404 13.09 -2.28 -10.41
CA LYS A 404 12.30 -1.38 -11.25
C LYS A 404 11.49 -0.39 -10.41
N ALA A 405 11.78 0.91 -10.59
CA ALA A 405 10.94 2.00 -10.11
C ALA A 405 9.70 2.12 -11.02
N GLY A 406 8.52 1.68 -10.52
CA GLY A 406 7.24 1.82 -11.21
C GLY A 406 6.11 1.03 -10.52
N THR A 407 4.91 1.61 -10.47
CA THR A 407 3.68 0.97 -10.00
C THR A 407 3.31 -0.18 -10.94
N GLY A 408 3.60 -1.41 -10.58
CA GLY A 408 3.20 -2.59 -11.36
C GLY A 408 4.26 -3.71 -11.44
N HIS A 409 5.43 -3.55 -10.82
CA HIS A 409 6.50 -4.55 -10.85
C HIS A 409 6.70 -5.21 -9.48
N GLY A 410 6.90 -6.53 -9.46
CA GLY A 410 7.04 -7.35 -8.24
C GLY A 410 5.84 -8.24 -7.94
N PHE A 411 4.76 -8.14 -8.71
CA PHE A 411 3.57 -8.97 -8.52
C PHE A 411 3.72 -10.41 -9.03
N GLY A 412 4.63 -10.67 -10.00
CA GLY A 412 4.80 -11.98 -10.62
C GLY A 412 5.21 -13.07 -9.62
N LEU A 413 6.28 -12.86 -8.86
CA LEU A 413 6.74 -13.82 -7.84
C LEU A 413 5.75 -13.91 -6.67
N ARG A 414 5.16 -12.79 -6.24
CA ARG A 414 4.10 -12.79 -5.22
C ARG A 414 2.87 -13.57 -5.64
N SER A 415 2.48 -13.48 -6.92
CA SER A 415 1.38 -14.27 -7.47
C SER A 415 1.71 -15.77 -7.46
N ILE A 416 2.94 -16.14 -7.82
CA ILE A 416 3.41 -17.54 -7.77
C ILE A 416 3.39 -18.04 -6.32
N GLN A 417 3.87 -17.24 -5.38
CA GLN A 417 3.88 -17.58 -3.96
C GLN A 417 2.45 -17.77 -3.43
N ALA A 418 1.54 -16.83 -3.72
CA ALA A 418 0.14 -16.94 -3.30
C ALA A 418 -0.55 -18.18 -3.87
N ILE A 419 -0.22 -18.57 -5.12
CA ILE A 419 -0.71 -19.81 -5.70
C ILE A 419 -0.13 -21.03 -4.96
N ALA A 420 1.18 -21.04 -4.68
CA ALA A 420 1.80 -22.12 -3.93
C ALA A 420 1.17 -22.27 -2.52
N GLU A 421 1.01 -21.18 -1.80
CA GLU A 421 0.36 -21.15 -0.47
C GLU A 421 -1.09 -21.66 -0.51
N LYS A 422 -1.86 -21.33 -1.55
CA LYS A 422 -3.24 -21.83 -1.74
C LYS A 422 -3.31 -23.36 -1.79
N TYR A 423 -2.28 -24.00 -2.31
CA TYR A 423 -2.16 -25.45 -2.43
C TYR A 423 -1.22 -26.04 -1.38
N ASP A 424 -1.16 -25.45 -0.19
CA ASP A 424 -0.32 -25.85 0.95
C ASP A 424 1.15 -26.12 0.59
N GLY A 425 1.64 -25.44 -0.44
CA GLY A 425 2.93 -25.58 -1.04
C GLY A 425 3.88 -24.42 -0.74
N ILE A 426 5.00 -24.40 -1.43
CA ILE A 426 6.02 -23.37 -1.28
C ILE A 426 6.65 -23.01 -2.63
N ALA A 427 7.00 -21.74 -2.80
CA ALA A 427 7.82 -21.26 -3.91
C ALA A 427 9.18 -20.78 -3.37
N THR A 428 10.26 -21.32 -3.92
CA THR A 428 11.63 -20.99 -3.53
C THR A 428 12.44 -20.53 -4.73
N VAL A 429 13.39 -19.63 -4.49
CA VAL A 429 14.29 -19.08 -5.51
C VAL A 429 15.74 -19.30 -5.08
N VAL A 430 16.55 -19.78 -6.01
CA VAL A 430 18.01 -19.89 -5.86
C VAL A 430 18.68 -19.24 -7.03
N ALA A 431 19.67 -18.39 -6.81
CA ALA A 431 20.40 -17.69 -7.85
C ALA A 431 21.89 -17.87 -7.65
N GLU A 432 22.50 -18.78 -8.41
CA GLU A 432 23.91 -19.15 -8.28
C GLU A 432 24.53 -19.39 -9.66
N ASN A 433 25.80 -19.07 -9.80
CA ASN A 433 26.61 -19.37 -11.00
C ASN A 433 25.99 -18.89 -12.33
N GLY A 434 25.26 -17.77 -12.32
CA GLY A 434 24.60 -17.23 -13.53
C GLY A 434 23.31 -17.97 -13.93
N ILE A 435 22.79 -18.84 -13.06
CA ILE A 435 21.53 -19.56 -13.23
C ILE A 435 20.56 -19.17 -12.11
N PHE A 436 19.39 -18.68 -12.50
CA PHE A 436 18.26 -18.42 -11.62
C PHE A 436 17.33 -19.63 -11.68
N LYS A 437 16.99 -20.19 -10.52
CA LYS A 437 16.12 -21.34 -10.39
C LYS A 437 14.94 -21.03 -9.52
N LEU A 438 13.75 -21.10 -10.07
CA LEU A 438 12.47 -21.06 -9.36
C LEU A 438 11.98 -22.49 -9.19
N THR A 439 11.67 -22.87 -7.94
CA THR A 439 11.06 -24.14 -7.59
C THR A 439 9.73 -23.89 -6.92
N VAL A 440 8.66 -24.46 -7.46
CA VAL A 440 7.30 -24.39 -6.89
C VAL A 440 6.84 -25.81 -6.56
N VAL A 441 6.50 -26.03 -5.31
CA VAL A 441 5.92 -27.30 -4.81
C VAL A 441 4.45 -27.06 -4.51
N LEU A 442 3.59 -27.94 -4.98
CA LEU A 442 2.14 -27.86 -4.78
C LEU A 442 1.63 -29.20 -4.23
N HIS A 443 0.66 -29.16 -3.31
CA HIS A 443 -0.03 -30.33 -2.83
C HIS A 443 -1.44 -30.40 -3.46
N PRO A 444 -1.67 -31.30 -4.41
CA PRO A 444 -2.99 -31.51 -4.97
C PRO A 444 -4.02 -31.89 -3.89
N PRO A 445 -5.25 -31.37 -3.93
CA PRO A 445 -6.31 -31.76 -3.00
C PRO A 445 -6.55 -33.28 -3.00
N GLU A 446 -6.85 -33.86 -1.85
CA GLU A 446 -7.17 -35.29 -1.74
C GLU A 446 -8.31 -35.67 -2.69
N GLY A 447 -8.08 -36.68 -3.55
CA GLY A 447 -9.05 -37.14 -4.56
C GLY A 447 -8.89 -36.56 -5.96
N SER A 448 -7.96 -35.61 -6.19
CA SER A 448 -7.55 -35.20 -7.52
C SER A 448 -6.67 -36.29 -8.15
N GLY A 449 -6.94 -36.65 -9.41
CA GLY A 449 -6.26 -37.76 -10.12
C GLY A 449 -4.73 -37.79 -10.14
N ALA A 450 -4.07 -36.70 -9.72
CA ALA A 450 -2.63 -36.60 -9.58
C ALA A 450 -2.04 -37.54 -8.48
N SER A 451 -2.87 -37.97 -7.52
CA SER A 451 -2.46 -38.93 -6.47
C SER A 451 -2.33 -40.38 -7.00
N ARG A 452 -2.80 -40.69 -8.18
CA ARG A 452 -2.84 -42.09 -8.72
C ARG A 452 -1.62 -42.46 -9.58
N VAL A 453 -0.81 -41.48 -10.01
CA VAL A 453 0.32 -41.78 -10.91
C VAL A 453 1.54 -42.37 -10.16
N SER A 454 1.61 -42.27 -8.85
CA SER A 454 2.77 -42.77 -8.05
C SER A 454 2.75 -44.28 -7.76
N THR A 455 1.71 -45.03 -8.10
CA THR A 455 1.56 -46.45 -7.71
C THR A 455 1.77 -47.46 -8.85
N GLN A 456 2.10 -47.04 -10.07
CA GLN A 456 2.25 -47.96 -11.21
C GLN A 456 3.71 -48.18 -11.69
N ASN A 457 4.71 -47.60 -11.05
CA ASN A 457 6.12 -47.90 -11.35
C ASN A 457 6.88 -48.33 -10.10
N GLN A 458 6.51 -49.48 -9.53
CA GLN A 458 7.33 -50.33 -8.69
C GLN A 458 7.39 -51.74 -9.28
#